data_0f6890032a9829236cd889e9c7dad71c
#
_entry.id   0f6890032a9829236cd889e9c7dad71c
#
_cell.length_a   1.000
_cell.length_b   1.000
_cell.length_c   1.000
_cell.angle_alpha   90.00
_cell.angle_beta   90.00
_cell.angle_gamma   90.00
#
_symmetry.space_group_name_H-M   'P 1'
#
loop_
_entity.id
_entity.type
_entity.pdbx_description
1 polymer ?
#
loop_
_entity_poly.entity_id
_entity_poly.type
_entity_poly.pdbx_seq_one_letter_code
_entity_poly.pdbx_strand_id
1 'polypeptide(L)'
;IMKKMKKIKLNVSGMHCASCSTLIERSLKKLEGVKTSNVNFSTSNANIEYNESKISENDFIKKIESLGYSANLEKDRKKQEQREKEEISNLKEKLLVSSIFAIPAFILGMFFMKNPLPSQDYILWILATPVQFYIGLRFYRGAWAALKNKSANMDTLVALGTSAAYFFSVYVVLSGVGHQYFEASAVLITLVIFGKYLEAKAKGRTSEAIKKLMHLSPKKATVIRNGKEIVVKISEIELNDIILVKPGGK
;
A
#
# COMPACT_ATOMS: atom_id res chain seq x y z
N ILE A 1 4.65 -22.14 -34.33
CA ILE A 1 4.20 -22.43 -32.94
C ILE A 1 3.62 -21.12 -32.42
N MET A 2 2.26 -21.03 -32.31
CA MET A 2 1.59 -19.86 -31.79
C MET A 2 2.03 -19.64 -30.32
N LYS A 3 2.69 -18.52 -30.03
CA LYS A 3 3.05 -18.10 -28.67
C LYS A 3 1.75 -17.92 -27.87
N LYS A 4 1.50 -18.79 -26.90
CA LYS A 4 0.31 -18.71 -26.04
C LYS A 4 0.50 -17.57 -25.04
N MET A 5 0.08 -16.36 -25.46
CA MET A 5 0.10 -15.17 -24.60
C MET A 5 -1.06 -15.25 -23.62
N LYS A 6 -0.76 -15.07 -22.34
CA LYS A 6 -1.74 -15.06 -21.26
C LYS A 6 -1.75 -13.69 -20.59
N LYS A 7 -2.92 -13.28 -20.12
CA LYS A 7 -3.08 -12.08 -19.31
C LYS A 7 -3.40 -12.49 -17.87
N ILE A 8 -2.70 -11.88 -16.93
CA ILE A 8 -2.95 -12.06 -15.50
C ILE A 8 -3.15 -10.71 -14.84
N LYS A 9 -4.01 -10.70 -13.84
CA LYS A 9 -4.22 -9.55 -12.95
C LYS A 9 -3.88 -9.95 -11.53
N LEU A 10 -2.93 -9.26 -10.96
CA LEU A 10 -2.49 -9.44 -9.57
C LEU A 10 -2.91 -8.23 -8.74
N ASN A 11 -3.33 -8.49 -7.51
CA ASN A 11 -3.48 -7.46 -6.49
C ASN A 11 -2.15 -7.28 -5.78
N VAL A 12 -1.66 -6.04 -5.73
CA VAL A 12 -0.37 -5.68 -5.11
C VAL A 12 -0.62 -4.83 -3.89
N SER A 13 -0.16 -5.29 -2.73
CA SER A 13 -0.27 -4.58 -1.44
C SER A 13 1.09 -4.03 -1.01
N GLY A 14 1.07 -2.99 -0.15
CA GLY A 14 2.28 -2.36 0.38
C GLY A 14 2.85 -1.24 -0.48
N MET A 15 2.24 -0.88 -1.62
CA MET A 15 2.62 0.31 -2.38
C MET A 15 2.21 1.57 -1.61
N HIS A 16 3.14 2.51 -1.45
CA HIS A 16 2.92 3.75 -0.70
C HIS A 16 2.83 5.00 -1.59
N CYS A 17 3.23 4.90 -2.85
CA CYS A 17 3.23 6.02 -3.80
C CYS A 17 3.34 5.52 -5.24
N ALA A 18 3.18 6.43 -6.20
CA ALA A 18 3.33 6.13 -7.63
C ALA A 18 4.74 5.61 -8.00
N SER A 19 5.78 6.05 -7.29
CA SER A 19 7.15 5.53 -7.50
C SER A 19 7.26 4.04 -7.20
N CYS A 20 6.49 3.53 -6.21
CA CYS A 20 6.44 2.10 -5.92
C CYS A 20 5.84 1.30 -7.09
N SER A 21 4.74 1.77 -7.68
CA SER A 21 4.13 1.12 -8.83
C SER A 21 5.06 1.13 -10.05
N THR A 22 5.77 2.23 -10.29
CA THR A 22 6.77 2.34 -11.36
C THR A 22 7.94 1.37 -11.15
N LEU A 23 8.42 1.22 -9.91
CA LEU A 23 9.50 0.27 -9.57
C LEU A 23 9.07 -1.16 -9.87
N ILE A 24 7.87 -1.55 -9.41
CA ILE A 24 7.33 -2.90 -9.64
C ILE A 24 7.15 -3.13 -11.15
N GLU A 25 6.55 -2.19 -11.87
CA GLU A 25 6.33 -2.29 -13.31
C GLU A 25 7.63 -2.49 -14.08
N ARG A 26 8.66 -1.67 -13.80
CA ARG A 26 9.98 -1.81 -14.43
C ARG A 26 10.64 -3.14 -14.10
N SER A 27 10.48 -3.62 -12.87
CA SER A 27 11.06 -4.90 -12.45
C SER A 27 10.38 -6.10 -13.10
N LEU A 28 9.05 -6.05 -13.28
CA LEU A 28 8.30 -7.08 -13.97
C LEU A 28 8.60 -7.09 -15.48
N LYS A 29 8.74 -5.91 -16.12
CA LYS A 29 9.11 -5.80 -17.55
C LYS A 29 10.48 -6.39 -17.87
N LYS A 30 11.39 -6.47 -16.89
CA LYS A 30 12.72 -7.08 -17.09
C LYS A 30 12.72 -8.61 -17.06
N LEU A 31 11.62 -9.24 -16.66
CA LEU A 31 11.52 -10.69 -16.62
C LEU A 31 11.36 -11.25 -18.04
N GLU A 32 12.13 -12.29 -18.35
CA GLU A 32 12.04 -12.95 -19.65
C GLU A 32 10.66 -13.60 -19.83
N GLY A 33 10.02 -13.33 -20.97
CA GLY A 33 8.67 -13.82 -21.25
C GLY A 33 7.55 -12.82 -20.97
N VAL A 34 7.82 -11.68 -20.33
CA VAL A 34 6.87 -10.59 -20.15
C VAL A 34 6.85 -9.71 -21.40
N LYS A 35 5.66 -9.49 -21.95
CA LYS A 35 5.44 -8.59 -23.10
C LYS A 35 5.06 -7.19 -22.61
N THR A 36 4.07 -7.11 -21.73
CA THR A 36 3.64 -5.85 -21.12
C THR A 36 3.38 -6.05 -19.62
N SER A 37 3.67 -5.01 -18.86
CA SER A 37 3.31 -4.92 -17.46
C SER A 37 2.81 -3.50 -17.21
N ASN A 38 1.66 -3.37 -16.56
CA ASN A 38 1.08 -2.11 -16.14
C ASN A 38 0.65 -2.22 -14.69
N VAL A 39 1.25 -1.41 -13.82
CA VAL A 39 0.98 -1.41 -12.39
C VAL A 39 0.32 -0.10 -11.99
N ASN A 40 -0.90 -0.19 -11.48
CA ASN A 40 -1.68 0.96 -11.07
C ASN A 40 -1.72 1.08 -9.55
N PHE A 41 -1.19 2.20 -9.04
CA PHE A 41 -1.14 2.49 -7.60
C PHE A 41 -2.53 2.71 -7.00
N SER A 42 -3.43 3.43 -7.70
CA SER A 42 -4.75 3.78 -7.16
C SER A 42 -5.67 2.58 -7.02
N THR A 43 -5.61 1.64 -7.97
CA THR A 43 -6.40 0.39 -7.94
C THR A 43 -5.66 -0.76 -7.28
N SER A 44 -4.39 -0.57 -6.92
CA SER A 44 -3.52 -1.59 -6.34
C SER A 44 -3.40 -2.87 -7.18
N ASN A 45 -3.46 -2.74 -8.51
CA ASN A 45 -3.44 -3.86 -9.46
C ASN A 45 -2.22 -3.83 -10.38
N ALA A 46 -1.71 -5.02 -10.71
CA ALA A 46 -0.75 -5.24 -11.77
C ALA A 46 -1.36 -6.11 -12.87
N ASN A 47 -1.44 -5.56 -14.09
CA ASN A 47 -1.88 -6.30 -15.28
C ASN A 47 -0.65 -6.69 -16.09
N ILE A 48 -0.46 -7.99 -16.32
CA ILE A 48 0.73 -8.54 -16.96
C ILE A 48 0.31 -9.40 -18.15
N GLU A 49 0.88 -9.14 -19.33
CA GLU A 49 0.76 -9.99 -20.51
C GLU A 49 2.09 -10.72 -20.71
N TYR A 50 2.06 -12.04 -20.73
CA TYR A 50 3.27 -12.85 -20.72
C TYR A 50 3.12 -14.16 -21.49
N ASN A 51 4.26 -14.80 -21.80
CA ASN A 51 4.31 -16.11 -22.45
C ASN A 51 4.37 -17.20 -21.36
N GLU A 52 3.27 -17.98 -21.23
CA GLU A 52 3.12 -19.04 -20.22
C GLU A 52 4.19 -20.15 -20.35
N SER A 53 4.81 -20.31 -21.52
CA SER A 53 5.88 -21.30 -21.72
C SER A 53 7.23 -20.87 -21.14
N LYS A 54 7.41 -19.58 -20.79
CA LYS A 54 8.69 -19.04 -20.31
C LYS A 54 8.68 -18.66 -18.85
N ILE A 55 7.54 -18.25 -18.30
CA ILE A 55 7.43 -17.70 -16.94
C ILE A 55 6.07 -18.06 -16.33
N SER A 56 6.06 -18.36 -15.05
CA SER A 56 4.87 -18.75 -14.29
C SER A 56 4.28 -17.60 -13.48
N GLU A 57 3.01 -17.74 -13.06
CA GLU A 57 2.32 -16.78 -12.19
C GLU A 57 3.05 -16.60 -10.85
N ASN A 58 3.64 -17.66 -10.31
CA ASN A 58 4.40 -17.61 -9.05
C ASN A 58 5.69 -16.79 -9.15
N ASP A 59 6.30 -16.71 -10.33
CA ASP A 59 7.53 -15.92 -10.51
C ASP A 59 7.24 -14.42 -10.40
N PHE A 60 6.07 -13.97 -10.84
CA PHE A 60 5.63 -12.58 -10.63
C PHE A 60 5.42 -12.28 -9.15
N ILE A 61 4.77 -13.18 -8.42
CA ILE A 61 4.54 -13.02 -6.98
C ILE A 61 5.88 -12.93 -6.26
N LYS A 62 6.78 -13.91 -6.47
CA LYS A 62 8.13 -13.91 -5.89
C LYS A 62 8.92 -12.64 -6.24
N LYS A 63 8.81 -12.16 -7.50
CA LYS A 63 9.50 -10.93 -7.91
C LYS A 63 8.98 -9.73 -7.15
N ILE A 64 7.66 -9.57 -7.02
CA ILE A 64 7.04 -8.49 -6.26
C ILE A 64 7.41 -8.58 -4.78
N GLU A 65 7.43 -9.78 -4.20
CA GLU A 65 7.85 -10.01 -2.82
C GLU A 65 9.33 -9.67 -2.59
N SER A 66 10.21 -9.98 -3.54
CA SER A 66 11.62 -9.61 -3.47
C SER A 66 11.87 -8.10 -3.46
N LEU A 67 10.90 -7.32 -3.95
CA LEU A 67 10.90 -5.86 -3.90
C LEU A 67 10.35 -5.30 -2.57
N GLY A 68 9.88 -6.16 -1.66
CA GLY A 68 9.31 -5.77 -0.37
C GLY A 68 7.81 -5.48 -0.40
N TYR A 69 7.12 -5.88 -1.46
CA TYR A 69 5.66 -5.78 -1.61
C TYR A 69 5.00 -7.15 -1.52
N SER A 70 3.68 -7.21 -1.42
CA SER A 70 2.94 -8.49 -1.46
C SER A 70 2.06 -8.53 -2.70
N ALA A 71 1.94 -9.70 -3.34
CA ALA A 71 1.06 -9.90 -4.49
C ALA A 71 0.20 -11.14 -4.32
N ASN A 72 -1.03 -11.09 -4.84
CA ASN A 72 -1.95 -12.22 -4.84
C ASN A 72 -2.78 -12.21 -6.13
N LEU A 73 -3.25 -13.41 -6.51
CA LEU A 73 -4.20 -13.56 -7.61
C LEU A 73 -5.55 -12.89 -7.27
N GLU A 74 -6.17 -12.23 -8.24
CA GLU A 74 -7.46 -11.53 -8.04
C GLU A 74 -8.61 -12.44 -7.54
N LYS A 75 -8.46 -13.76 -7.65
CA LYS A 75 -9.48 -14.73 -7.23
C LYS A 75 -9.79 -14.72 -5.73
N ASP A 76 -8.89 -14.20 -4.89
CA ASP A 76 -9.02 -14.21 -3.42
C ASP A 76 -9.59 -12.89 -2.85
N ARG A 77 -10.69 -12.39 -3.41
CA ARG A 77 -11.33 -11.12 -2.99
C ARG A 77 -11.61 -11.03 -1.48
N LYS A 78 -12.05 -12.10 -0.85
CA LYS A 78 -12.33 -12.10 0.60
C LYS A 78 -11.06 -11.86 1.43
N LYS A 79 -9.95 -12.48 1.05
CA LYS A 79 -8.65 -12.26 1.71
C LYS A 79 -8.14 -10.84 1.49
N GLN A 80 -8.40 -10.25 0.32
CA GLN A 80 -8.03 -8.87 0.05
C GLN A 80 -8.81 -7.89 0.93
N GLU A 81 -10.12 -8.06 1.06
CA GLU A 81 -10.96 -7.23 1.93
C GLU A 81 -10.53 -7.29 3.39
N GLN A 82 -10.18 -8.48 3.85
CA GLN A 82 -9.68 -8.67 5.21
C GLN A 82 -8.36 -7.94 5.41
N ARG A 83 -7.40 -8.04 4.47
CA ARG A 83 -6.12 -7.33 4.53
C ARG A 83 -6.29 -5.80 4.48
N GLU A 84 -7.20 -5.27 3.64
CA GLU A 84 -7.51 -3.84 3.59
C GLU A 84 -8.03 -3.34 4.94
N LYS A 85 -8.93 -4.09 5.59
CA LYS A 85 -9.45 -3.77 6.93
C LYS A 85 -8.36 -3.84 8.00
N GLU A 86 -7.51 -4.87 7.95
CA GLU A 86 -6.38 -5.06 8.86
C GLU A 86 -5.35 -3.92 8.69
N GLU A 87 -5.08 -3.49 7.45
CA GLU A 87 -4.18 -2.36 7.17
C GLU A 87 -4.72 -1.05 7.76
N ILE A 88 -6.02 -0.76 7.54
CA ILE A 88 -6.66 0.43 8.11
C ILE A 88 -6.63 0.39 9.64
N SER A 89 -6.93 -0.76 10.25
CA SER A 89 -6.89 -0.95 11.71
C SER A 89 -5.48 -0.74 12.27
N ASN A 90 -4.47 -1.34 11.64
CA ASN A 90 -3.06 -1.20 12.03
C ASN A 90 -2.56 0.26 11.89
N LEU A 91 -2.96 0.95 10.81
CA LEU A 91 -2.63 2.37 10.64
C LEU A 91 -3.30 3.24 11.69
N LYS A 92 -4.56 2.95 12.05
CA LYS A 92 -5.28 3.66 13.11
C LYS A 92 -4.60 3.46 14.47
N GLU A 93 -4.23 2.23 14.81
CA GLU A 93 -3.52 1.92 16.05
C GLU A 93 -2.17 2.67 16.11
N LYS A 94 -1.37 2.58 15.06
CA LYS A 94 -0.09 3.31 14.98
C LYS A 94 -0.26 4.81 15.08
N LEU A 95 -1.31 5.36 14.47
CA LEU A 95 -1.62 6.78 14.58
C LEU A 95 -1.97 7.17 16.02
N LEU A 96 -2.81 6.39 16.70
CA LEU A 96 -3.14 6.66 18.10
C LEU A 96 -1.90 6.61 19.00
N VAL A 97 -1.10 5.56 18.87
CA VAL A 97 0.14 5.42 19.66
C VAL A 97 1.11 6.57 19.34
N SER A 98 1.36 6.87 18.07
CA SER A 98 2.27 7.98 17.72
C SER A 98 1.77 9.32 18.22
N SER A 99 0.45 9.57 18.19
CA SER A 99 -0.14 10.82 18.68
C SER A 99 0.02 11.01 20.18
N ILE A 100 -0.06 9.93 20.99
CA ILE A 100 0.16 9.97 22.43
C ILE A 100 1.56 10.50 22.77
N PHE A 101 2.56 10.19 21.96
CA PHE A 101 3.94 10.65 22.15
C PHE A 101 4.24 11.96 21.42
N ALA A 102 3.79 12.10 20.18
CA ALA A 102 4.11 13.25 19.33
C ALA A 102 3.40 14.53 19.76
N ILE A 103 2.16 14.47 20.27
CA ILE A 103 1.43 15.66 20.70
C ILE A 103 2.10 16.29 21.92
N PRO A 104 2.41 15.58 23.01
CA PRO A 104 3.17 16.16 24.12
C PRO A 104 4.56 16.66 23.69
N ALA A 105 5.27 15.91 22.84
CA ALA A 105 6.57 16.35 22.31
C ALA A 105 6.44 17.66 21.53
N PHE A 106 5.42 17.81 20.70
CA PHE A 106 5.16 19.04 19.97
C PHE A 106 4.84 20.21 20.89
N ILE A 107 3.97 20.01 21.88
CA ILE A 107 3.62 21.04 22.87
C ILE A 107 4.85 21.49 23.64
N LEU A 108 5.62 20.56 24.17
CA LEU A 108 6.85 20.86 24.92
C LEU A 108 7.89 21.57 24.05
N GLY A 109 8.16 21.04 22.86
CA GLY A 109 9.17 21.62 21.95
C GLY A 109 8.82 23.01 21.45
N MET A 110 7.54 23.28 21.16
CA MET A 110 7.12 24.53 20.54
C MET A 110 6.77 25.63 21.58
N PHE A 111 5.98 25.30 22.62
CA PHE A 111 5.51 26.29 23.57
C PHE A 111 6.55 26.65 24.64
N PHE A 112 7.42 25.72 24.99
CA PHE A 112 8.46 25.92 26.01
C PHE A 112 9.84 26.22 25.43
N MET A 113 9.91 26.56 24.13
CA MET A 113 11.18 26.84 23.44
C MET A 113 11.89 28.08 24.04
N LYS A 114 11.13 29.12 24.48
CA LYS A 114 11.70 30.35 25.07
C LYS A 114 12.09 30.18 26.54
N ASN A 115 11.37 29.38 27.28
CA ASN A 115 11.60 29.10 28.70
C ASN A 115 11.59 27.58 28.91
N PRO A 116 12.70 26.89 28.60
CA PRO A 116 12.74 25.44 28.68
C PRO A 116 12.57 24.95 30.10
N LEU A 117 11.79 23.88 30.26
CA LEU A 117 11.66 23.17 31.55
C LEU A 117 12.96 22.45 31.90
N PRO A 118 13.26 22.29 33.20
CA PRO A 118 14.39 21.45 33.60
C PRO A 118 14.30 20.08 32.96
N SER A 119 15.37 19.62 32.34
CA SER A 119 15.47 18.32 31.63
C SER A 119 14.52 18.14 30.45
N GLN A 120 13.98 19.21 29.85
CA GLN A 120 13.06 19.16 28.71
C GLN A 120 13.62 18.34 27.55
N ASP A 121 14.90 18.48 27.23
CA ASP A 121 15.55 17.78 26.11
C ASP A 121 15.55 16.26 26.31
N TYR A 122 15.76 15.78 27.53
CA TYR A 122 15.66 14.36 27.86
C TYR A 122 14.22 13.83 27.77
N ILE A 123 13.23 14.63 28.19
CA ILE A 123 11.82 14.28 28.08
C ILE A 123 11.44 14.16 26.59
N LEU A 124 11.85 15.11 25.75
CA LEU A 124 11.61 15.08 24.30
C LEU A 124 12.30 13.89 23.65
N TRP A 125 13.51 13.56 24.06
CA TRP A 125 14.23 12.37 23.60
C TRP A 125 13.46 11.08 23.90
N ILE A 126 12.99 10.92 25.15
CA ILE A 126 12.19 9.76 25.58
C ILE A 126 10.88 9.67 24.78
N LEU A 127 10.20 10.78 24.55
CA LEU A 127 8.95 10.82 23.80
C LEU A 127 9.15 10.51 22.32
N ALA A 128 10.22 11.00 21.70
CA ALA A 128 10.48 10.79 20.27
C ALA A 128 10.97 9.37 19.95
N THR A 129 11.68 8.71 20.88
CA THR A 129 12.30 7.40 20.65
C THR A 129 11.31 6.31 20.23
N PRO A 130 10.17 6.08 20.88
CA PRO A 130 9.21 5.07 20.45
C PRO A 130 8.58 5.43 19.09
N VAL A 131 8.35 6.71 18.81
CA VAL A 131 7.84 7.13 17.50
C VAL A 131 8.86 6.85 16.41
N GLN A 132 10.13 7.18 16.63
CA GLN A 132 11.19 7.01 15.65
C GLN A 132 11.44 5.53 15.33
N PHE A 133 11.57 4.65 16.32
CA PHE A 133 12.03 3.28 16.12
C PHE A 133 10.91 2.24 16.06
N TYR A 134 9.80 2.43 16.76
CA TYR A 134 8.67 1.49 16.71
C TYR A 134 7.70 1.85 15.59
N ILE A 135 7.19 3.08 15.56
CA ILE A 135 6.26 3.52 14.52
C ILE A 135 6.98 3.72 13.19
N GLY A 136 8.18 4.34 13.23
CA GLY A 136 9.03 4.62 12.08
C GLY A 136 9.64 3.38 11.42
N LEU A 137 9.65 2.21 12.07
CA LEU A 137 10.27 0.98 11.56
C LEU A 137 9.79 0.60 10.15
N ARG A 138 8.53 0.90 9.81
CA ARG A 138 7.99 0.64 8.48
C ARG A 138 8.73 1.42 7.39
N PHE A 139 9.10 2.68 7.67
CA PHE A 139 9.82 3.54 6.73
C PHE A 139 11.26 3.05 6.54
N TYR A 140 11.92 2.58 7.60
CA TYR A 140 13.24 1.97 7.50
C TYR A 140 13.22 0.71 6.63
N ARG A 141 12.21 -0.16 6.81
CA ARG A 141 12.04 -1.36 5.97
C ARG A 141 11.78 -1.02 4.51
N GLY A 142 10.91 -0.02 4.24
CA GLY A 142 10.63 0.45 2.88
C GLY A 142 11.85 1.11 2.23
N ALA A 143 12.58 1.94 2.97
CA ALA A 143 13.84 2.55 2.52
C ALA A 143 14.90 1.50 2.19
N TRP A 144 15.07 0.49 3.04
CA TRP A 144 16.01 -0.61 2.80
C TRP A 144 15.67 -1.42 1.55
N ALA A 145 14.38 -1.73 1.36
CA ALA A 145 13.92 -2.42 0.16
C ALA A 145 14.15 -1.60 -1.12
N ALA A 146 13.91 -0.28 -1.07
CA ALA A 146 14.19 0.63 -2.18
C ALA A 146 15.69 0.69 -2.49
N LEU A 147 16.54 0.82 -1.46
CA LEU A 147 18.00 0.90 -1.59
C LEU A 147 18.58 -0.37 -2.24
N LYS A 148 18.13 -1.56 -1.82
CA LYS A 148 18.53 -2.83 -2.45
C LYS A 148 18.25 -2.87 -3.96
N ASN A 149 17.21 -2.18 -4.39
CA ASN A 149 16.81 -2.09 -5.80
C ASN A 149 17.38 -0.82 -6.50
N LYS A 150 18.38 -0.16 -5.90
CA LYS A 150 19.02 1.06 -6.40
C LYS A 150 17.99 2.15 -6.74
N SER A 151 16.99 2.30 -5.88
CA SER A 151 15.89 3.25 -6.02
C SER A 151 15.67 4.00 -4.71
N ALA A 152 14.98 5.13 -4.78
CA ALA A 152 14.52 5.88 -3.62
C ALA A 152 13.01 6.09 -3.74
N ASN A 153 12.34 6.11 -2.60
CA ASN A 153 10.90 6.33 -2.50
C ASN A 153 10.58 7.27 -1.33
N MET A 154 9.30 7.50 -1.08
CA MET A 154 8.86 8.32 0.05
C MET A 154 9.38 7.79 1.39
N ASP A 155 9.43 6.47 1.56
CA ASP A 155 9.93 5.86 2.80
C ASP A 155 11.41 6.19 3.04
N THR A 156 12.22 6.23 1.95
CA THR A 156 13.63 6.64 2.01
C THR A 156 13.76 8.09 2.48
N LEU A 157 12.94 8.99 1.94
CA LEU A 157 12.95 10.40 2.33
C LEU A 157 12.56 10.58 3.81
N VAL A 158 11.47 9.91 4.24
CA VAL A 158 11.01 9.97 5.62
C VAL A 158 12.04 9.39 6.58
N ALA A 159 12.57 8.18 6.29
CA ALA A 159 13.57 7.53 7.13
C ALA A 159 14.82 8.37 7.27
N LEU A 160 15.32 8.96 6.18
CA LEU A 160 16.54 9.76 6.18
C LEU A 160 16.35 11.09 6.89
N GLY A 161 15.27 11.81 6.59
CA GLY A 161 14.98 13.12 7.18
C GLY A 161 14.71 13.04 8.68
N THR A 162 13.88 12.07 9.12
CA THR A 162 13.60 11.91 10.55
C THR A 162 14.79 11.38 11.32
N SER A 163 15.62 10.50 10.73
CA SER A 163 16.85 10.05 11.35
C SER A 163 17.86 11.20 11.51
N ALA A 164 18.01 12.05 10.50
CA ALA A 164 18.88 13.21 10.59
C ALA A 164 18.46 14.14 11.73
N ALA A 165 17.17 14.48 11.83
CA ALA A 165 16.63 15.30 12.92
C ALA A 165 16.83 14.63 14.29
N TYR A 166 16.54 13.33 14.39
CA TYR A 166 16.67 12.58 15.65
C TYR A 166 18.12 12.48 16.11
N PHE A 167 19.04 12.01 15.27
CA PHE A 167 20.44 11.83 15.68
C PHE A 167 21.19 13.14 15.86
N PHE A 168 20.85 14.19 15.10
CA PHE A 168 21.33 15.52 15.36
C PHE A 168 20.90 16.00 16.75
N SER A 169 19.63 15.78 17.14
CA SER A 169 19.11 16.14 18.46
C SER A 169 19.80 15.37 19.57
N VAL A 170 20.11 14.08 19.37
CA VAL A 170 20.92 13.30 20.32
C VAL A 170 22.30 13.93 20.49
N TYR A 171 22.97 14.32 19.38
CA TYR A 171 24.25 15.00 19.45
C TYR A 171 24.17 16.32 20.25
N VAL A 172 23.14 17.14 20.02
CA VAL A 172 22.90 18.39 20.73
C VAL A 172 22.73 18.15 22.25
N VAL A 173 21.94 17.16 22.63
CA VAL A 173 21.72 16.84 24.06
C VAL A 173 23.02 16.37 24.75
N LEU A 174 23.83 15.58 24.05
CA LEU A 174 25.09 15.07 24.60
C LEU A 174 26.19 16.13 24.64
N SER A 175 26.25 17.02 23.65
CA SER A 175 27.26 18.10 23.58
C SER A 175 26.91 19.33 24.38
N GLY A 176 25.62 19.50 24.74
CA GLY A 176 25.13 20.70 25.40
C GLY A 176 25.13 21.98 24.54
N VAL A 177 25.35 21.84 23.21
CA VAL A 177 25.48 22.99 22.28
C VAL A 177 24.49 22.86 21.14
N GLY A 178 23.60 23.82 20.97
CA GLY A 178 22.66 23.90 19.87
C GLY A 178 21.20 23.73 20.32
N HIS A 179 20.32 23.53 19.33
CA HIS A 179 18.89 23.32 19.54
C HIS A 179 18.49 21.93 19.00
N GLN A 180 17.76 21.21 19.81
CA GLN A 180 17.26 19.87 19.44
C GLN A 180 15.98 19.95 18.60
N TYR A 181 15.64 18.89 17.86
CA TYR A 181 14.49 18.77 16.92
C TYR A 181 13.77 17.42 17.08
N PHE A 182 13.72 16.88 18.28
CA PHE A 182 13.05 15.59 18.55
C PHE A 182 11.56 15.63 18.19
N GLU A 183 10.90 16.75 18.54
CA GLU A 183 9.49 16.97 18.21
C GLU A 183 9.23 16.97 16.71
N ALA A 184 10.15 17.56 15.93
CA ALA A 184 10.03 17.60 14.46
C ALA A 184 10.05 16.18 13.87
N SER A 185 10.96 15.33 14.34
CA SER A 185 11.05 13.92 13.94
C SER A 185 9.74 13.16 14.26
N ALA A 186 9.25 13.28 15.51
CA ALA A 186 8.06 12.58 15.98
C ALA A 186 6.79 13.05 15.24
N VAL A 187 6.63 14.37 15.07
CA VAL A 187 5.49 14.97 14.38
C VAL A 187 5.49 14.56 12.90
N LEU A 188 6.63 14.61 12.23
CA LEU A 188 6.72 14.24 10.82
C LEU A 188 6.28 12.80 10.59
N ILE A 189 6.77 11.84 11.38
CA ILE A 189 6.35 10.43 11.30
C ILE A 189 4.84 10.32 11.52
N THR A 190 4.30 10.99 12.54
CA THR A 190 2.88 10.94 12.89
C THR A 190 2.01 11.50 11.78
N LEU A 191 2.39 12.63 11.16
CA LEU A 191 1.66 13.23 10.04
C LEU A 191 1.69 12.33 8.79
N VAL A 192 2.82 11.68 8.52
CA VAL A 192 2.89 10.73 7.40
C VAL A 192 2.00 9.52 7.64
N ILE A 193 1.96 8.97 8.87
CA ILE A 193 1.04 7.87 9.23
C ILE A 193 -0.42 8.33 9.11
N PHE A 194 -0.73 9.55 9.56
CA PHE A 194 -2.07 10.13 9.40
C PHE A 194 -2.48 10.23 7.93
N GLY A 195 -1.61 10.76 7.07
CA GLY A 195 -1.83 10.80 5.62
C GLY A 195 -2.09 9.41 5.03
N LYS A 196 -1.31 8.40 5.44
CA LYS A 196 -1.51 7.00 5.04
C LYS A 196 -2.83 6.40 5.51
N TYR A 197 -3.24 6.71 6.73
CA TYR A 197 -4.55 6.29 7.24
C TYR A 197 -5.71 6.89 6.42
N LEU A 198 -5.64 8.20 6.11
CA LEU A 198 -6.66 8.85 5.27
C LEU A 198 -6.70 8.27 3.86
N GLU A 199 -5.54 8.00 3.27
CA GLU A 199 -5.41 7.38 1.95
C GLU A 199 -6.04 5.98 1.93
N ALA A 200 -5.69 5.11 2.89
CA ALA A 200 -6.23 3.76 2.99
C ALA A 200 -7.76 3.77 3.18
N LYS A 201 -8.26 4.68 4.02
CA LYS A 201 -9.70 4.86 4.26
C LYS A 201 -10.43 5.33 3.00
N ALA A 202 -9.85 6.25 2.23
CA ALA A 202 -10.43 6.73 0.97
C ALA A 202 -10.48 5.62 -0.08
N LYS A 203 -9.39 4.85 -0.26
CA LYS A 203 -9.34 3.70 -1.17
C LYS A 203 -10.39 2.64 -0.82
N GLY A 204 -10.54 2.30 0.46
CA GLY A 204 -11.54 1.35 0.93
C GLY A 204 -12.98 1.77 0.60
N ARG A 205 -13.33 3.05 0.76
CA ARG A 205 -14.66 3.57 0.41
C ARG A 205 -14.97 3.49 -1.09
N THR A 206 -14.00 3.80 -1.93
CA THR A 206 -14.16 3.71 -3.40
C THR A 206 -14.39 2.26 -3.83
N SER A 207 -13.64 1.33 -3.26
CA SER A 207 -13.81 -0.11 -3.50
C SER A 207 -15.20 -0.60 -3.08
N GLU A 208 -15.73 -0.13 -1.94
CA GLU A 208 -17.05 -0.49 -1.46
C GLU A 208 -18.18 0.03 -2.36
N ALA A 209 -18.06 1.26 -2.87
CA ALA A 209 -19.03 1.85 -3.81
C ALA A 209 -19.12 1.06 -5.12
N ILE A 210 -17.96 0.70 -5.69
CA ILE A 210 -17.90 -0.14 -6.90
C ILE A 210 -18.50 -1.52 -6.64
N LYS A 211 -18.26 -2.12 -5.46
CA LYS A 211 -18.84 -3.41 -5.05
C LYS A 211 -20.35 -3.35 -4.98
N LYS A 212 -20.93 -2.30 -4.40
CA LYS A 212 -22.38 -2.12 -4.36
C LYS A 212 -22.99 -2.12 -5.75
N LEU A 213 -22.35 -1.46 -6.71
CA LEU A 213 -22.78 -1.47 -8.11
C LEU A 213 -22.65 -2.85 -8.76
N MET A 214 -21.56 -3.57 -8.49
CA MET A 214 -21.36 -4.94 -9.00
C MET A 214 -22.35 -5.95 -8.39
N HIS A 215 -22.83 -5.74 -7.16
CA HIS A 215 -23.88 -6.57 -6.56
C HIS A 215 -25.24 -6.39 -7.22
N LEU A 216 -25.46 -5.27 -7.92
CA LEU A 216 -26.66 -5.04 -8.73
C LEU A 216 -26.62 -5.77 -10.08
N SER A 217 -25.44 -6.24 -10.50
CA SER A 217 -25.29 -7.04 -11.71
C SER A 217 -25.84 -8.46 -11.49
N PRO A 218 -26.66 -8.98 -12.39
CA PRO A 218 -27.22 -10.34 -12.29
C PRO A 218 -26.07 -11.35 -12.29
N LYS A 219 -26.18 -12.40 -11.47
CA LYS A 219 -25.18 -13.47 -11.38
C LYS A 219 -25.41 -14.61 -12.36
N LYS A 220 -26.60 -14.70 -12.91
CA LYS A 220 -27.07 -15.72 -13.85
C LYS A 220 -27.80 -15.05 -15.00
N ALA A 221 -27.75 -15.67 -16.18
CA ALA A 221 -28.53 -15.27 -17.34
C ALA A 221 -29.25 -16.48 -17.91
N THR A 222 -30.39 -16.27 -18.53
CA THR A 222 -31.06 -17.31 -19.31
C THR A 222 -30.59 -17.21 -20.75
N VAL A 223 -29.99 -18.28 -21.27
CA VAL A 223 -29.55 -18.37 -22.65
C VAL A 223 -30.36 -19.41 -23.40
N ILE A 224 -30.59 -19.20 -24.69
CA ILE A 224 -31.23 -20.15 -25.57
C ILE A 224 -30.14 -20.91 -26.33
N ARG A 225 -29.92 -22.18 -25.98
CA ARG A 225 -29.01 -23.08 -26.71
C ARG A 225 -29.81 -24.27 -27.23
N ASN A 226 -29.72 -24.57 -28.52
CA ASN A 226 -30.42 -25.66 -29.18
C ASN A 226 -31.97 -25.58 -28.99
N GLY A 227 -32.54 -24.39 -29.00
CA GLY A 227 -33.97 -24.16 -28.82
C GLY A 227 -34.50 -24.34 -27.38
N LYS A 228 -33.64 -24.55 -26.39
CA LYS A 228 -33.98 -24.71 -24.98
C LYS A 228 -33.48 -23.56 -24.12
N GLU A 229 -34.33 -23.09 -23.19
CA GLU A 229 -33.91 -22.10 -22.19
C GLU A 229 -33.04 -22.78 -21.12
N ILE A 230 -31.80 -22.30 -20.96
CA ILE A 230 -30.85 -22.81 -19.96
C ILE A 230 -30.38 -21.63 -19.11
N VAL A 231 -30.41 -21.75 -17.77
CA VAL A 231 -29.90 -20.76 -16.85
C VAL A 231 -28.42 -21.06 -16.59
N VAL A 232 -27.55 -20.16 -17.05
CA VAL A 232 -26.10 -20.26 -16.89
C VAL A 232 -25.57 -19.13 -16.04
N LYS A 233 -24.36 -19.30 -15.49
CA LYS A 233 -23.65 -18.17 -14.85
C LYS A 233 -23.17 -17.23 -15.96
N ILE A 234 -23.09 -15.92 -15.64
CA ILE A 234 -22.58 -14.91 -16.60
C ILE A 234 -21.19 -15.28 -17.11
N SER A 235 -20.34 -15.91 -16.29
CA SER A 235 -19.01 -16.37 -16.67
C SER A 235 -19.01 -17.55 -17.69
N GLU A 236 -20.14 -18.16 -17.93
CA GLU A 236 -20.35 -19.31 -18.83
C GLU A 236 -21.03 -18.92 -20.15
N ILE A 237 -21.32 -17.62 -20.32
CA ILE A 237 -21.85 -17.09 -21.58
C ILE A 237 -20.76 -17.08 -22.62
N GLU A 238 -21.07 -17.62 -23.80
CA GLU A 238 -20.16 -17.68 -24.95
C GLU A 238 -20.52 -16.64 -26.01
N LEU A 239 -19.57 -16.31 -26.88
CA LEU A 239 -19.85 -15.45 -28.03
C LEU A 239 -20.91 -16.11 -28.92
N ASN A 240 -21.94 -15.34 -29.31
CA ASN A 240 -23.12 -15.74 -30.09
C ASN A 240 -24.23 -16.45 -29.29
N ASP A 241 -24.15 -16.54 -27.95
CA ASP A 241 -25.31 -16.98 -27.15
C ASP A 241 -26.47 -15.97 -27.29
N ILE A 242 -27.69 -16.47 -27.45
CA ILE A 242 -28.92 -15.65 -27.44
C ILE A 242 -29.38 -15.55 -25.99
N ILE A 243 -29.38 -14.33 -25.45
CA ILE A 243 -29.80 -14.05 -24.06
C ILE A 243 -31.28 -13.69 -24.04
N LEU A 244 -32.06 -14.40 -23.22
CA LEU A 244 -33.46 -14.11 -22.99
C LEU A 244 -33.65 -13.21 -21.76
N VAL A 245 -34.17 -12.01 -21.97
CA VAL A 245 -34.50 -11.06 -20.89
C VAL A 245 -36.05 -10.96 -20.82
N LYS A 246 -36.64 -11.45 -19.73
CA LYS A 246 -38.11 -11.35 -19.53
C LYS A 246 -38.48 -9.95 -19.02
N PRO A 247 -39.67 -9.43 -19.31
CA PRO A 247 -40.14 -8.14 -18.74
C PRO A 247 -40.04 -8.15 -17.21
N GLY A 248 -39.38 -7.12 -16.65
CA GLY A 248 -39.13 -7.04 -15.20
C GLY A 248 -37.88 -7.84 -14.73
N GLY A 249 -37.23 -8.59 -15.59
CA GLY A 249 -35.93 -9.24 -15.32
C GLY A 249 -34.79 -8.22 -15.35
N LYS A 250 -33.80 -8.43 -14.47
CA LYS A 250 -32.54 -7.71 -14.49
C LYS A 250 -31.47 -8.58 -15.13
#